data_1a3b986421e6dbfe318177f12f47cdf1
#
_entry.id   1a3b986421e6dbfe318177f12f47cdf1
#
_cell.length_a   1.000
_cell.length_b   1.000
_cell.length_c   1.000
_cell.angle_alpha   90.00
_cell.angle_beta   90.00
_cell.angle_gamma   90.00
#
_symmetry.space_group_name_H-M   'P 1'
#
loop_
_entity.id
_entity.type
_entity.pdbx_description
1 polymer ?
#
loop_
_entity_poly.entity_id
_entity_poly.type
_entity_poly.pdbx_seq_one_letter_code
_entity_poly.pdbx_strand_id
1 'polypeptide(L)'
;MTWLIACECSGAIRDAMIARGIDAVSCDLKPTRSLGPHIEGDVTEVLRKRWAGVVAHPVCKFLTNAGAKHLYVGGKRYNPDGSERPMVTERVWNCVEGAKFFKLCMAANAPKVAVENP
;
A
#
# COMPACT_ATOMS: atom_id res chain seq x y z
N MET A 1 -20.53 11.93 -1.16
CA MET A 1 -19.19 11.75 -0.59
C MET A 1 -18.29 11.02 -1.59
N THR A 2 -17.02 11.28 -1.49
CA THR A 2 -16.03 10.78 -2.44
C THR A 2 -15.33 9.54 -1.90
N TRP A 3 -15.00 8.60 -2.78
CA TRP A 3 -14.13 7.47 -2.49
C TRP A 3 -12.67 7.85 -2.74
N LEU A 4 -11.79 7.38 -1.89
CA LEU A 4 -10.35 7.53 -2.05
C LEU A 4 -9.74 6.23 -2.54
N ILE A 5 -8.96 6.31 -3.62
CA ILE A 5 -8.12 5.21 -4.08
C ILE A 5 -6.69 5.55 -3.71
N ALA A 6 -6.22 5.00 -2.62
CA ALA A 6 -4.93 5.32 -2.03
C ALA A 6 -3.81 4.48 -2.64
N CYS A 7 -2.66 5.09 -2.86
CA CYS A 7 -1.47 4.46 -3.43
C CYS A 7 -1.70 3.91 -4.84
N GLU A 8 -2.42 4.67 -5.65
CA GLU A 8 -2.68 4.32 -7.05
C GLU A 8 -2.34 5.49 -7.98
N CYS A 9 -1.40 5.30 -8.87
CA CYS A 9 -1.07 6.27 -9.92
C CYS A 9 -1.62 5.89 -11.29
N SER A 10 -2.06 4.64 -11.50
CA SER A 10 -2.60 4.19 -12.78
C SER A 10 -3.94 4.83 -13.14
N GLY A 11 -4.76 5.11 -12.15
CA GLY A 11 -6.13 5.60 -12.33
C GLY A 11 -7.15 4.53 -12.70
N ALA A 12 -6.76 3.27 -12.75
CA ALA A 12 -7.62 2.19 -13.23
C ALA A 12 -8.88 2.01 -12.38
N ILE A 13 -8.76 1.93 -11.08
CA ILE A 13 -9.91 1.76 -10.17
C ILE A 13 -10.71 3.05 -10.10
N ARG A 14 -10.04 4.19 -9.95
CA ARG A 14 -10.70 5.49 -9.96
C ARG A 14 -11.57 5.68 -11.18
N ASP A 15 -11.03 5.45 -12.37
CA ASP A 15 -11.74 5.66 -13.63
C ASP A 15 -12.90 4.67 -13.80
N ALA A 16 -12.72 3.42 -13.37
CA ALA A 16 -13.78 2.42 -13.38
C ALA A 16 -14.95 2.79 -12.45
N MET A 17 -14.65 3.38 -11.30
CA MET A 17 -15.68 3.86 -10.37
C MET A 17 -16.43 5.07 -10.94
N ILE A 18 -15.71 6.02 -11.49
CA ILE A 18 -16.31 7.21 -12.12
C ILE A 18 -17.21 6.81 -13.29
N ALA A 19 -16.79 5.84 -14.09
CA ALA A 19 -17.60 5.34 -15.20
C ALA A 19 -18.93 4.72 -14.73
N ARG A 20 -19.02 4.30 -13.47
CA ARG A 20 -20.24 3.79 -12.84
C ARG A 20 -21.01 4.83 -12.04
N GLY A 21 -20.66 6.11 -12.16
CA GLY A 21 -21.32 7.18 -11.46
C GLY A 21 -20.91 7.35 -10.00
N ILE A 22 -19.80 6.73 -9.59
CA ILE A 22 -19.27 6.86 -8.23
C ILE A 22 -18.18 7.93 -8.23
N ASP A 23 -18.30 8.91 -7.34
CA ASP A 23 -17.31 9.96 -7.18
C ASP A 23 -16.05 9.39 -6.52
N ALA A 24 -14.91 9.47 -7.19
CA ALA A 24 -13.65 8.90 -6.73
C ALA A 24 -12.46 9.79 -7.09
N VAL A 25 -11.47 9.79 -6.22
CA VAL A 25 -10.17 10.45 -6.41
C VAL A 25 -9.05 9.48 -6.06
N SER A 26 -7.99 9.46 -6.86
CA SER A 26 -6.79 8.70 -6.54
C SER A 26 -5.76 9.56 -5.81
N CYS A 27 -4.85 8.93 -5.09
CA CYS A 27 -3.73 9.59 -4.41
C CYS A 27 -2.48 8.73 -4.50
N ASP A 28 -1.38 9.34 -4.89
CA ASP A 28 -0.06 8.70 -4.94
C ASP A 28 1.01 9.79 -4.87
N LEU A 29 2.22 9.41 -4.50
CA LEU A 29 3.39 10.30 -4.60
C LEU A 29 3.73 10.60 -6.05
N LYS A 30 3.40 9.69 -6.95
CA LYS A 30 3.62 9.84 -8.39
C LYS A 30 2.42 10.53 -9.05
N PRO A 31 2.64 11.24 -10.17
CA PRO A 31 1.54 11.78 -10.96
C PRO A 31 0.67 10.66 -11.55
N THR A 32 -0.59 10.98 -11.81
CA THR A 32 -1.50 10.02 -12.44
C THR A 32 -1.10 9.73 -13.89
N ARG A 33 -1.22 8.47 -14.28
CA ARG A 33 -0.99 8.04 -15.68
C ARG A 33 -2.22 8.24 -16.56
N SER A 34 -3.39 8.34 -15.96
CA SER A 34 -4.67 8.55 -16.63
C SER A 34 -5.24 9.89 -16.19
N LEU A 35 -5.73 10.68 -17.13
CA LEU A 35 -6.33 11.97 -16.81
C LEU A 35 -7.58 11.80 -15.94
N GLY A 36 -7.61 12.48 -14.81
CA GLY A 36 -8.74 12.43 -13.88
C GLY A 36 -8.39 12.99 -12.51
N PRO A 37 -9.35 13.00 -11.57
CA PRO A 37 -9.12 13.51 -10.22
C PRO A 37 -8.00 12.74 -9.51
N HIS A 38 -6.95 13.45 -9.13
CA HIS A 38 -5.77 12.85 -8.51
C HIS A 38 -5.12 13.83 -7.54
N ILE A 39 -4.74 13.32 -6.38
CA ILE A 39 -3.96 14.04 -5.39
C ILE A 39 -2.52 13.51 -5.45
N GLU A 40 -1.60 14.34 -5.92
CA GLU A 40 -0.17 14.00 -5.91
C GLU A 40 0.42 14.42 -4.58
N GLY A 41 0.75 13.47 -3.73
CA GLY A 41 1.27 13.74 -2.40
C GLY A 41 1.24 12.54 -1.48
N ASP A 42 1.56 12.80 -0.20
CA ASP A 42 1.59 11.78 0.83
C ASP A 42 0.16 11.39 1.24
N VAL A 43 -0.16 10.12 1.03
CA VAL A 43 -1.49 9.58 1.35
C VAL A 43 -1.80 9.61 2.85
N THR A 44 -0.81 9.63 3.74
CA THR A 44 -1.03 9.68 5.19
C THR A 44 -1.83 10.91 5.61
N GLU A 45 -1.58 12.05 4.98
CA GLU A 45 -2.34 13.28 5.22
C GLU A 45 -3.78 13.16 4.70
N VAL A 46 -3.96 12.51 3.57
CA VAL A 46 -5.24 12.36 2.90
C VAL A 46 -6.14 11.34 3.60
N LEU A 47 -5.55 10.28 4.17
CA LEU A 47 -6.27 9.24 4.90
C LEU A 47 -6.96 9.77 6.18
N ARG A 48 -6.49 10.88 6.74
CA ARG A 48 -7.10 11.49 7.93
C ARG A 48 -8.45 12.13 7.64
N LYS A 49 -8.71 12.50 6.40
CA LYS A 49 -9.99 13.08 5.99
C LYS A 49 -11.07 12.00 5.96
N ARG A 50 -12.32 12.44 6.03
CA ARG A 50 -13.45 11.53 5.94
C ARG A 50 -13.78 11.20 4.49
N TRP A 51 -13.95 9.90 4.20
CA TRP A 51 -14.25 9.39 2.88
C TRP A 51 -15.52 8.51 2.92
N ALA A 52 -16.20 8.38 1.78
CA ALA A 52 -17.30 7.43 1.64
C ALA A 52 -16.79 5.98 1.69
N GLY A 53 -15.61 5.76 1.17
CA GLY A 53 -14.89 4.50 1.22
C GLY A 53 -13.45 4.71 0.81
N VAL A 54 -12.58 3.77 1.15
CA VAL A 54 -11.16 3.78 0.81
C VAL A 54 -10.76 2.43 0.24
N VAL A 55 -10.12 2.46 -0.92
CA VAL A 55 -9.43 1.30 -1.49
C VAL A 55 -7.95 1.64 -1.52
N ALA A 56 -7.13 0.86 -0.86
CA ALA A 56 -5.71 1.14 -0.74
C ALA A 56 -4.84 0.02 -1.30
N HIS A 57 -3.77 0.40 -2.00
CA HIS A 57 -2.76 -0.50 -2.55
C HIS A 57 -1.38 -0.17 -1.96
N PRO A 58 -1.16 -0.37 -0.65
CA PRO A 58 0.12 -0.07 -0.05
C PRO A 58 1.22 -0.96 -0.63
N VAL A 59 2.45 -0.47 -0.59
CA VAL A 59 3.61 -1.27 -1.00
C VAL A 59 3.73 -2.46 -0.06
N CYS A 60 3.56 -3.67 -0.59
CA CYS A 60 3.52 -4.89 0.21
C CYS A 60 4.65 -5.87 -0.07
N LYS A 61 5.63 -5.52 -0.89
CA LYS A 61 6.79 -6.38 -1.19
C LYS A 61 7.56 -6.85 0.05
N PHE A 62 7.49 -6.09 1.16
CA PHE A 62 8.13 -6.44 2.43
C PHE A 62 7.26 -7.32 3.32
N LEU A 63 5.98 -7.49 3.00
CA LEU A 63 4.99 -8.19 3.80
C LEU A 63 4.54 -9.51 3.18
N THR A 64 4.98 -9.82 1.95
CA THR A 64 4.59 -11.05 1.25
C THR A 64 5.51 -12.22 1.58
N ASN A 65 4.99 -13.44 1.47
CA ASN A 65 5.79 -14.67 1.63
C ASN A 65 6.93 -14.73 0.61
N ALA A 66 6.71 -14.27 -0.61
CA ALA A 66 7.74 -14.23 -1.65
C ALA A 66 8.91 -13.31 -1.27
N GLY A 67 8.66 -12.26 -0.48
CA GLY A 67 9.69 -11.34 0.01
C GLY A 67 10.38 -11.79 1.30
N ALA A 68 9.84 -12.77 2.02
CA ALA A 68 10.32 -13.15 3.35
C ALA A 68 11.77 -13.66 3.36
N LYS A 69 12.20 -14.35 2.31
CA LYS A 69 13.58 -14.83 2.19
C LYS A 69 14.61 -13.69 2.20
N HIS A 70 14.23 -12.51 1.75
CA HIS A 70 15.11 -11.34 1.69
C HIS A 70 15.36 -10.67 3.04
N LEU A 71 14.71 -11.15 4.10
CA LEU A 71 15.02 -10.74 5.47
C LEU A 71 16.40 -11.21 5.92
N TYR A 72 16.95 -12.23 5.28
CA TYR A 72 18.22 -12.86 5.65
C TYR A 72 19.31 -12.57 4.63
N VAL A 73 20.54 -12.50 5.12
CA VAL A 73 21.73 -12.26 4.28
C VAL A 73 21.82 -13.32 3.19
N GLY A 74 22.00 -12.90 1.94
CA GLY A 74 22.08 -13.78 0.78
C GLY A 74 20.75 -14.36 0.30
N GLY A 75 19.62 -13.87 0.82
CA GLY A 75 18.29 -14.29 0.40
C GLY A 75 17.88 -15.69 0.84
N LYS A 76 18.59 -16.27 1.81
CA LYS A 76 18.31 -17.60 2.37
C LYS A 76 18.30 -17.54 3.89
N ARG A 77 17.34 -18.19 4.52
CA ARG A 77 17.23 -18.21 5.98
C ARG A 77 18.31 -19.08 6.65
N TYR A 78 18.63 -20.22 6.06
CA TYR A 78 19.52 -21.20 6.67
C TYR A 78 20.80 -21.42 5.86
N ASN A 79 21.89 -21.67 6.59
CA ASN A 79 23.12 -22.19 6.03
C ASN A 79 22.99 -23.69 5.72
N PRO A 80 23.94 -24.28 4.92
CA PRO A 80 23.92 -25.73 4.65
C PRO A 80 24.00 -26.60 5.90
N ASP A 81 24.59 -26.08 7.01
CA ASP A 81 24.69 -26.79 8.29
C ASP A 81 23.43 -26.69 9.17
N GLY A 82 22.37 -26.01 8.69
CA GLY A 82 21.10 -25.82 9.41
C GLY A 82 21.06 -24.61 10.34
N SER A 83 22.16 -23.88 10.52
CA SER A 83 22.19 -22.66 11.32
C SER A 83 21.48 -21.52 10.59
N GLU A 84 20.84 -20.62 11.38
CA GLU A 84 20.13 -19.47 10.83
C GLU A 84 21.09 -18.36 10.42
N ARG A 85 20.88 -17.79 9.25
CA ARG A 85 21.68 -16.66 8.74
C ARG A 85 21.27 -15.36 9.41
N PRO A 86 22.19 -14.38 9.49
CA PRO A 86 21.85 -13.06 10.02
C PRO A 86 20.73 -12.39 9.21
N MET A 87 19.88 -11.61 9.89
CA MET A 87 18.88 -10.79 9.24
C MET A 87 19.50 -9.52 8.64
N VAL A 88 18.93 -9.07 7.54
CA VAL A 88 19.26 -7.78 6.94
C VAL A 88 18.47 -6.70 7.70
N THR A 89 19.15 -5.90 8.52
CA THR A 89 18.52 -4.91 9.41
C THR A 89 17.62 -3.93 8.65
N GLU A 90 18.10 -3.39 7.53
CA GLU A 90 17.29 -2.47 6.70
C GLU A 90 16.00 -3.13 6.21
N ARG A 91 16.07 -4.40 5.80
CA ARG A 91 14.90 -5.14 5.34
C ARG A 91 13.88 -5.35 6.45
N VAL A 92 14.34 -5.63 7.66
CA VAL A 92 13.49 -5.76 8.85
C VAL A 92 12.78 -4.44 9.13
N TRP A 93 13.49 -3.32 9.09
CA TRP A 93 12.90 -1.99 9.26
C TRP A 93 11.85 -1.70 8.18
N ASN A 94 12.12 -2.04 6.93
CA ASN A 94 11.16 -1.88 5.84
C ASN A 94 9.90 -2.70 6.07
N CYS A 95 10.03 -3.92 6.63
CA CYS A 95 8.87 -4.73 7.00
C CYS A 95 8.05 -4.07 8.11
N VAL A 96 8.68 -3.53 9.14
CA VAL A 96 8.01 -2.83 10.25
C VAL A 96 7.28 -1.60 9.74
N GLU A 97 7.93 -0.77 8.93
CA GLU A 97 7.32 0.43 8.36
C GLU A 97 6.18 0.07 7.39
N GLY A 98 6.34 -0.98 6.60
CA GLY A 98 5.29 -1.48 5.72
C GLY A 98 4.07 -1.96 6.50
N ALA A 99 4.27 -2.66 7.61
CA ALA A 99 3.18 -3.11 8.48
C ALA A 99 2.45 -1.95 9.15
N LYS A 100 3.19 -0.93 9.60
CA LYS A 100 2.59 0.29 10.17
C LYS A 100 1.73 1.02 9.14
N PHE A 101 2.22 1.15 7.93
CA PHE A 101 1.49 1.81 6.85
C PHE A 101 0.24 1.03 6.45
N PHE A 102 0.32 -0.29 6.39
CA PHE A 102 -0.83 -1.17 6.14
C PHE A 102 -1.92 -0.96 7.19
N LYS A 103 -1.54 -0.92 8.47
CA LYS A 103 -2.47 -0.63 9.58
C LYS A 103 -3.10 0.74 9.46
N LEU A 104 -2.32 1.74 9.05
CA LEU A 104 -2.82 3.10 8.84
C LEU A 104 -3.90 3.13 7.76
N CYS A 105 -3.68 2.41 6.66
CA CYS A 105 -4.69 2.27 5.59
C CYS A 105 -5.95 1.59 6.10
N MET A 106 -5.82 0.52 6.90
CA MET A 106 -6.97 -0.18 7.47
C MET A 106 -7.77 0.68 8.44
N ALA A 107 -7.11 1.61 9.12
CA ALA A 107 -7.73 2.54 10.06
C ALA A 107 -8.26 3.82 9.40
N ALA A 108 -8.36 3.89 8.08
CA ALA A 108 -8.85 5.04 7.36
C ALA A 108 -10.25 5.46 7.83
N ASN A 109 -10.50 6.77 7.81
CA ASN A 109 -11.77 7.34 8.27
C ASN A 109 -12.86 7.20 7.19
N ALA A 110 -13.38 5.99 7.07
CA ALA A 110 -14.44 5.66 6.12
C ALA A 110 -15.26 4.46 6.61
N PRO A 111 -16.55 4.38 6.27
CA PRO A 111 -17.38 3.23 6.65
C PRO A 111 -17.01 1.95 5.90
N LYS A 112 -16.35 2.06 4.76
CA LYS A 112 -15.90 0.92 3.94
C LYS A 112 -14.43 1.09 3.59
N VAL A 113 -13.62 0.12 3.97
CA VAL A 113 -12.17 0.12 3.70
C VAL A 113 -11.77 -1.23 3.14
N ALA A 114 -11.09 -1.21 2.01
CA ALA A 114 -10.46 -2.38 1.40
C ALA A 114 -8.98 -2.11 1.21
N VAL A 115 -8.13 -2.97 1.74
CA VAL A 115 -6.68 -2.85 1.62
C VAL A 115 -6.15 -4.11 0.96
N GLU A 116 -5.53 -3.95 -0.20
CA GLU A 116 -4.92 -5.06 -0.91
C GLU A 116 -3.63 -5.50 -0.23
N ASN A 117 -3.48 -6.82 -0.07
CA ASN A 117 -2.24 -7.47 0.35
C ASN A 117 -2.09 -8.78 -0.42
N PRO A 118 -1.26 -8.80 -1.48
CA PRO A 118 -1.07 -10.00 -2.31
C PRO A 118 -0.39 -11.15 -1.56
#